data_8fd99ea04755f1883a59f6c074dee7bf
#
_entry.id   8fd99ea04755f1883a59f6c074dee7bf
#
_cell.length_a   1.000
_cell.length_b   1.000
_cell.length_c   1.000
_cell.angle_alpha   90.00
_cell.angle_beta   90.00
_cell.angle_gamma   90.00
#
_symmetry.space_group_name_H-M   'P 1'
#
loop_
_entity.id
_entity.type
_entity.pdbx_description
1 polymer ?
#
loop_
_entity_poly.entity_id
_entity_poly.type
_entity_poly.pdbx_seq_one_letter_code
_entity_poly.pdbx_strand_id
1 'polypeptide(L)'
;MVAAQVAYEYFDEYFQGESIGITLKPIPNNTKRILVNGTTIVGLGKIVAGCRLQTYYPITPAADESFYLEDKMEFGIAADGELDYPELAETKVLIERGNIVVVQTEDELAAIDMAIGGALAGVRAATATSGPGFSLMPEGLDWASMNEVPVVITIYSRGGPSTGLPTRHEQSDLLFSVFAGHGEAPRIVLASGDMEEAFYDTIKAFNYAERYQMPVIHLLDKSIANSTQSVPVPEPAKAVIDRGLYVDGDMTGKEYKRFEVTESGVSPRVPIGTKGVTFWNTGDEHDELGHITEEPYNRTAMMEKRMRKLELAAKEIPPEEKVSVYGDQSADVWIVSWGSTKGPILDALDLLREEGFDGKLAFLQVRLLWPFPAELVREILAGAKKIIYVEQNYMGQIGMLMKMTAGIEPTNKIVKFNGRPFSMTEVRDAIKTVLRTDIKRLVTNRGS
;
A
#
# COMPACT_ATOMS: atom_id res chain seq x y z
N MET A 1 12.82 0.31 -29.47
CA MET A 1 11.97 0.35 -30.68
C MET A 1 12.69 -0.15 -31.94
N VAL A 2 13.91 0.33 -32.25
CA VAL A 2 14.66 -0.10 -33.47
C VAL A 2 14.82 -1.63 -33.55
N ALA A 3 15.26 -2.29 -32.47
CA ALA A 3 15.44 -3.74 -32.49
C ALA A 3 14.13 -4.53 -32.72
N ALA A 4 13.01 -4.04 -32.19
CA ALA A 4 11.70 -4.65 -32.43
C ALA A 4 11.25 -4.45 -33.90
N GLN A 5 11.50 -3.27 -34.44
CA GLN A 5 11.20 -2.97 -35.84
C GLN A 5 12.02 -3.86 -36.79
N VAL A 6 13.32 -3.98 -36.53
CA VAL A 6 14.22 -4.84 -37.31
C VAL A 6 13.78 -6.32 -37.22
N ALA A 7 13.39 -6.79 -36.06
CA ALA A 7 12.92 -8.17 -35.88
C ALA A 7 11.59 -8.40 -36.63
N TYR A 8 10.70 -7.42 -36.65
CA TYR A 8 9.45 -7.48 -37.38
C TYR A 8 9.68 -7.53 -38.89
N GLU A 9 10.53 -6.63 -39.40
CA GLU A 9 10.91 -6.58 -40.81
C GLU A 9 11.61 -7.86 -41.26
N TYR A 10 12.50 -8.42 -40.43
CA TYR A 10 13.14 -9.72 -40.65
C TYR A 10 12.12 -10.84 -40.77
N PHE A 11 11.14 -10.88 -39.87
CA PHE A 11 10.09 -11.91 -39.93
C PHE A 11 9.29 -11.79 -41.21
N ASP A 12 8.87 -10.59 -41.59
CA ASP A 12 8.11 -10.37 -42.81
C ASP A 12 8.89 -10.74 -44.07
N GLU A 13 10.23 -10.49 -44.11
CA GLU A 13 11.08 -10.82 -45.24
C GLU A 13 11.33 -12.33 -45.39
N TYR A 14 11.61 -13.02 -44.28
CA TYR A 14 12.08 -14.42 -44.34
C TYR A 14 10.96 -15.46 -44.11
N PHE A 15 9.84 -15.07 -43.52
CA PHE A 15 8.72 -15.96 -43.21
C PHE A 15 7.41 -15.56 -43.92
N GLN A 16 7.51 -14.91 -45.05
CA GLN A 16 6.38 -14.48 -45.86
C GLN A 16 5.45 -15.67 -46.20
N GLY A 17 4.19 -15.54 -45.75
CA GLY A 17 3.16 -16.55 -45.98
C GLY A 17 3.13 -17.70 -44.99
N GLU A 18 4.06 -17.77 -44.04
CA GLU A 18 3.95 -18.68 -42.91
C GLU A 18 3.09 -18.07 -41.80
N SER A 19 2.10 -18.79 -41.36
CA SER A 19 1.22 -18.40 -40.26
C SER A 19 1.22 -19.47 -39.18
N ILE A 20 1.48 -19.07 -37.95
CA ILE A 20 1.31 -19.97 -36.79
C ILE A 20 -0.16 -20.25 -36.47
N GLY A 21 -1.09 -19.71 -37.28
CA GLY A 21 -2.52 -19.91 -37.09
C GLY A 21 -3.12 -19.15 -35.89
N ILE A 22 -2.31 -18.35 -35.21
CA ILE A 22 -2.75 -17.56 -34.06
C ILE A 22 -2.61 -16.07 -34.40
N THR A 23 -3.70 -15.34 -34.32
CA THR A 23 -3.73 -13.88 -34.56
C THR A 23 -4.27 -13.19 -33.33
N LEU A 24 -3.52 -12.19 -32.85
CA LEU A 24 -4.02 -11.30 -31.81
C LEU A 24 -5.08 -10.37 -32.41
N LYS A 25 -6.30 -10.45 -31.91
CA LYS A 25 -7.37 -9.53 -32.32
C LYS A 25 -7.20 -8.22 -31.54
N PRO A 26 -7.22 -7.06 -32.23
CA PRO A 26 -7.26 -5.77 -31.54
C PRO A 26 -8.47 -5.72 -30.61
N ILE A 27 -8.27 -5.36 -29.36
CA ILE A 27 -9.33 -5.03 -28.43
C ILE A 27 -9.60 -3.53 -28.62
N PRO A 28 -10.79 -3.13 -29.13
CA PRO A 28 -11.14 -1.72 -29.26
C PRO A 28 -11.08 -1.07 -27.88
N ASN A 29 -10.17 -0.13 -27.70
CA ASN A 29 -10.03 0.60 -26.46
C ASN A 29 -9.71 2.07 -26.76
N ASN A 30 -10.61 2.97 -26.37
CA ASN A 30 -10.47 4.40 -26.56
C ASN A 30 -9.79 5.09 -25.35
N THR A 31 -9.48 4.33 -24.30
CA THR A 31 -8.84 4.87 -23.11
C THR A 31 -7.34 4.99 -23.34
N LYS A 32 -6.78 6.17 -23.11
CA LYS A 32 -5.33 6.34 -23.08
C LYS A 32 -4.71 5.45 -22.00
N ARG A 33 -3.63 4.77 -22.33
CA ARG A 33 -2.96 3.83 -21.42
C ARG A 33 -1.46 4.11 -21.37
N ILE A 34 -0.86 3.81 -20.25
CA ILE A 34 0.59 3.82 -20.04
C ILE A 34 1.08 2.41 -19.74
N LEU A 35 2.30 2.12 -20.11
CA LEU A 35 2.99 0.89 -19.76
C LEU A 35 3.94 1.18 -18.60
N VAL A 36 3.69 0.58 -17.45
CA VAL A 36 4.43 0.83 -16.21
C VAL A 36 4.71 -0.46 -15.44
N ASN A 37 5.74 -0.45 -14.61
CA ASN A 37 5.90 -1.44 -13.55
C ASN A 37 5.40 -0.88 -12.20
N GLY A 38 5.28 -1.76 -11.19
CA GLY A 38 4.69 -1.38 -9.91
C GLY A 38 5.53 -0.38 -9.11
N THR A 39 6.85 -0.44 -9.18
CA THR A 39 7.70 0.55 -8.48
C THR A 39 7.61 1.92 -9.13
N THR A 40 7.55 1.98 -10.46
CA THR A 40 7.34 3.22 -11.21
C THR A 40 5.99 3.85 -10.90
N ILE A 41 4.89 3.07 -10.88
CA ILE A 41 3.56 3.63 -10.64
C ILE A 41 3.39 4.13 -9.20
N VAL A 42 4.02 3.48 -8.23
CA VAL A 42 4.06 3.96 -6.83
C VAL A 42 4.88 5.25 -6.73
N GLY A 43 6.06 5.29 -7.37
CA GLY A 43 6.88 6.51 -7.45
C GLY A 43 6.10 7.68 -8.07
N LEU A 44 5.38 7.44 -9.16
CA LEU A 44 4.48 8.44 -9.76
C LEU A 44 3.38 8.86 -8.80
N GLY A 45 2.77 7.91 -8.09
CA GLY A 45 1.80 8.19 -7.03
C GLY A 45 2.36 9.08 -5.92
N LYS A 46 3.62 8.87 -5.50
CA LYS A 46 4.32 9.73 -4.53
C LYS A 46 4.53 11.16 -5.04
N ILE A 47 4.94 11.32 -6.29
CA ILE A 47 5.08 12.65 -6.91
C ILE A 47 3.74 13.37 -6.89
N VAL A 48 2.67 12.72 -7.36
CA VAL A 48 1.31 13.29 -7.41
C VAL A 48 0.76 13.54 -6.01
N ALA A 49 1.06 12.68 -5.05
CA ALA A 49 0.73 12.89 -3.64
C ALA A 49 1.43 14.11 -3.02
N GLY A 50 2.38 14.73 -3.70
CA GLY A 50 3.14 15.85 -3.15
C GLY A 50 4.26 15.42 -2.19
N CYS A 51 4.78 14.20 -2.31
CA CYS A 51 5.99 13.80 -1.60
C CYS A 51 7.16 14.70 -2.00
N ARG A 52 7.92 15.19 -1.03
CA ARG A 52 9.08 16.09 -1.25
C ARG A 52 10.37 15.56 -0.67
N LEU A 53 10.30 14.49 0.11
CA LEU A 53 11.47 13.78 0.61
C LEU A 53 11.23 12.27 0.53
N GLN A 54 12.07 11.59 -0.22
CA GLN A 54 12.18 10.13 -0.24
C GLN A 54 13.54 9.75 0.32
N THR A 55 13.57 8.89 1.32
CA THR A 55 14.79 8.30 1.86
C THR A 55 14.79 6.82 1.63
N TYR A 56 15.96 6.21 1.45
CA TYR A 56 16.03 4.77 1.24
C TYR A 56 17.43 4.21 1.47
N TYR A 57 17.52 2.95 1.83
CA TYR A 57 18.69 2.12 1.66
C TYR A 57 18.42 1.08 0.57
N PRO A 58 19.35 0.84 -0.37
CA PRO A 58 19.09 -0.02 -1.52
C PRO A 58 18.81 -1.46 -1.11
N ILE A 59 17.59 -1.91 -1.37
CA ILE A 59 17.15 -3.29 -1.16
C ILE A 59 16.17 -3.70 -2.25
N THR A 60 16.33 -4.92 -2.83
CA THR A 60 15.42 -5.46 -3.84
C THR A 60 14.08 -5.87 -3.21
N PRO A 61 12.92 -5.52 -3.83
CA PRO A 61 12.75 -4.75 -5.06
C PRO A 61 12.52 -3.24 -4.82
N ALA A 62 12.56 -2.76 -3.59
CA ALA A 62 12.15 -1.41 -3.20
C ALA A 62 13.03 -0.30 -3.80
N ALA A 63 14.31 -0.59 -4.06
CA ALA A 63 15.25 0.40 -4.59
C ALA A 63 14.82 0.98 -5.95
N ASP A 64 14.15 0.18 -6.78
CA ASP A 64 13.71 0.62 -8.13
C ASP A 64 12.72 1.79 -8.06
N GLU A 65 11.92 1.87 -7.00
CA GLU A 65 11.04 3.03 -6.76
C GLU A 65 11.86 4.30 -6.50
N SER A 66 12.87 4.21 -5.65
CA SER A 66 13.71 5.36 -5.31
C SER A 66 14.59 5.79 -6.47
N PHE A 67 15.12 4.85 -7.26
CA PHE A 67 15.84 5.15 -8.51
C PHE A 67 14.96 5.88 -9.53
N TYR A 68 13.68 5.47 -9.66
CA TYR A 68 12.75 6.21 -10.50
C TYR A 68 12.54 7.65 -10.02
N LEU A 69 12.44 7.85 -8.70
CA LEU A 69 12.28 9.19 -8.12
C LEU A 69 13.55 10.03 -8.24
N GLU A 70 14.74 9.43 -8.18
CA GLU A 70 16.01 10.12 -8.44
C GLU A 70 16.06 10.69 -9.87
N ASP A 71 15.61 9.92 -10.86
CA ASP A 71 15.49 10.38 -12.25
C ASP A 71 14.47 11.51 -12.42
N LYS A 72 13.61 11.74 -11.42
CA LYS A 72 12.54 12.74 -11.42
C LYS A 72 12.70 13.79 -10.31
N MET A 73 13.91 13.98 -9.80
CA MET A 73 14.18 14.98 -8.75
C MET A 73 13.80 16.40 -9.17
N GLU A 74 13.88 16.69 -10.45
CA GLU A 74 13.34 17.92 -11.03
C GLU A 74 12.23 17.55 -12.00
N PHE A 75 11.01 17.85 -11.66
CA PHE A 75 9.88 17.84 -12.57
C PHE A 75 9.32 19.27 -12.61
N GLY A 76 9.25 19.83 -13.79
CA GLY A 76 8.82 21.19 -14.01
C GLY A 76 7.62 21.27 -14.93
N ILE A 77 6.76 22.25 -14.68
CA ILE A 77 5.93 22.81 -15.73
C ILE A 77 6.90 23.60 -16.63
N ALA A 78 6.95 23.29 -17.93
CA ALA A 78 7.75 24.04 -18.86
C ALA A 78 7.42 25.55 -18.77
N ALA A 79 8.37 26.41 -19.09
CA ALA A 79 8.24 27.85 -18.91
C ALA A 79 7.07 28.48 -19.70
N ASP A 80 6.53 27.76 -20.68
CA ASP A 80 5.36 28.09 -21.50
C ASP A 80 4.04 27.47 -20.98
N GLY A 81 4.06 26.80 -19.85
CA GLY A 81 2.90 26.12 -19.25
C GLY A 81 2.60 24.74 -19.79
N GLU A 82 3.45 24.21 -20.71
CA GLU A 82 3.41 22.80 -21.06
C GLU A 82 4.10 21.97 -19.98
N LEU A 83 3.47 20.88 -19.58
CA LEU A 83 4.09 19.89 -18.70
C LEU A 83 5.08 19.05 -19.52
N ASP A 84 6.22 18.70 -18.94
CA ASP A 84 7.13 17.66 -19.48
C ASP A 84 6.41 16.33 -19.75
N TYR A 85 5.22 16.20 -19.20
CA TYR A 85 4.25 15.13 -19.41
C TYR A 85 2.91 15.72 -19.88
N PRO A 86 2.67 15.86 -21.19
CA PRO A 86 1.45 16.44 -21.76
C PRO A 86 0.15 15.79 -21.26
N GLU A 87 0.20 14.50 -20.91
CA GLU A 87 -0.91 13.74 -20.34
C GLU A 87 -1.34 14.19 -18.95
N LEU A 88 -0.49 14.94 -18.25
CA LEU A 88 -0.79 15.53 -16.93
C LEU A 88 -1.14 17.03 -17.05
N ALA A 89 -1.18 17.59 -18.25
CA ALA A 89 -1.40 19.03 -18.49
C ALA A 89 -2.75 19.55 -17.98
N GLU A 90 -3.75 18.69 -17.84
CA GLU A 90 -5.06 19.04 -17.29
C GLU A 90 -5.07 19.19 -15.75
N THR A 91 -3.98 18.81 -15.09
CA THR A 91 -3.79 18.87 -13.63
C THR A 91 -3.23 20.19 -13.12
N LYS A 92 -3.59 21.32 -13.74
CA LYS A 92 -3.13 22.67 -13.30
C LYS A 92 -3.26 22.97 -11.79
N VAL A 93 -3.92 22.13 -11.03
CA VAL A 93 -4.17 22.31 -9.59
C VAL A 93 -3.09 21.68 -8.69
N LEU A 94 -2.24 20.79 -9.18
CA LEU A 94 -1.42 19.93 -8.30
C LEU A 94 0.09 20.14 -8.37
N ILE A 95 0.64 20.81 -9.38
CA ILE A 95 2.10 20.89 -9.54
C ILE A 95 2.53 22.31 -9.93
N GLU A 96 2.44 23.24 -9.01
CA GLU A 96 3.32 24.40 -9.09
C GLU A 96 4.71 23.94 -8.66
N ARG A 97 5.62 23.76 -9.65
CA ARG A 97 7.06 23.46 -9.51
C ARG A 97 7.42 22.69 -8.24
N GLY A 98 7.52 21.39 -8.33
CA GLY A 98 7.88 20.57 -7.18
C GLY A 98 9.16 19.79 -7.43
N ASN A 99 10.15 20.00 -6.59
CA ASN A 99 11.32 19.15 -6.52
C ASN A 99 11.07 18.07 -5.45
N ILE A 100 11.48 16.85 -5.71
CA ILE A 100 11.59 15.82 -4.69
C ILE A 100 13.07 15.63 -4.36
N VAL A 101 13.39 15.66 -3.08
CA VAL A 101 14.73 15.30 -2.60
C VAL A 101 14.75 13.80 -2.36
N VAL A 102 15.66 13.09 -3.01
CA VAL A 102 15.86 11.65 -2.80
C VAL A 102 17.22 11.43 -2.18
N VAL A 103 17.26 10.70 -1.07
CA VAL A 103 18.49 10.48 -0.29
C VAL A 103 18.71 9.00 -0.07
N GLN A 104 19.79 8.47 -0.64
CA GLN A 104 20.29 7.17 -0.25
C GLN A 104 21.02 7.32 1.09
N THR A 105 20.58 6.57 2.08
CA THR A 105 21.12 6.58 3.45
C THR A 105 22.16 5.46 3.65
N GLU A 106 22.80 5.45 4.81
CA GLU A 106 23.79 4.44 5.17
C GLU A 106 23.13 3.11 5.54
N ASP A 107 21.91 3.17 6.12
CA ASP A 107 21.07 2.01 6.47
C ASP A 107 19.59 2.41 6.54
N GLU A 108 18.73 1.45 6.86
CA GLU A 108 17.28 1.67 6.99
C GLU A 108 16.91 2.40 8.29
N LEU A 109 17.73 2.36 9.34
CA LEU A 109 17.55 3.19 10.55
C LEU A 109 17.63 4.67 10.17
N ALA A 110 18.72 5.05 9.49
CA ALA A 110 18.89 6.42 9.00
C ALA A 110 17.79 6.81 8.00
N ALA A 111 17.30 5.87 7.17
CA ALA A 111 16.24 6.14 6.20
C ALA A 111 14.94 6.55 6.89
N ILE A 112 14.46 5.77 7.85
CA ILE A 112 13.21 6.09 8.56
C ILE A 112 13.33 7.38 9.37
N ASP A 113 14.42 7.59 10.07
CA ASP A 113 14.63 8.76 10.94
C ASP A 113 14.73 10.05 10.11
N MET A 114 15.40 10.01 8.97
CA MET A 114 15.46 11.15 8.06
C MET A 114 14.07 11.46 7.44
N ALA A 115 13.27 10.46 7.09
CA ALA A 115 11.90 10.66 6.62
C ALA A 115 11.02 11.30 7.72
N ILE A 116 11.16 10.86 8.97
CA ILE A 116 10.48 11.45 10.13
C ILE A 116 10.89 12.92 10.30
N GLY A 117 12.19 13.23 10.21
CA GLY A 117 12.70 14.60 10.25
C GLY A 117 12.09 15.49 9.17
N GLY A 118 11.98 15.00 7.94
CA GLY A 118 11.30 15.71 6.86
C GLY A 118 9.82 15.97 7.14
N ALA A 119 9.11 14.98 7.68
CA ALA A 119 7.70 15.14 8.03
C ALA A 119 7.50 16.15 9.17
N LEU A 120 8.41 16.21 10.14
CA LEU A 120 8.43 17.23 11.19
C LEU A 120 8.70 18.63 10.63
N ALA A 121 9.56 18.73 9.61
CA ALA A 121 9.80 19.98 8.88
C ALA A 121 8.61 20.42 8.02
N GLY A 122 7.54 19.61 7.93
CA GLY A 122 6.29 19.96 7.29
C GLY A 122 6.12 19.49 5.84
N VAL A 123 7.07 18.72 5.31
CA VAL A 123 6.92 18.11 3.97
C VAL A 123 6.31 16.72 4.05
N ARG A 124 5.68 16.27 2.99
CA ARG A 124 5.32 14.86 2.84
C ARG A 124 6.59 14.06 2.61
N ALA A 125 6.88 13.15 3.50
CA ALA A 125 8.10 12.34 3.49
C ALA A 125 7.78 10.85 3.50
N ALA A 126 8.63 10.08 2.84
CA ALA A 126 8.46 8.63 2.75
C ALA A 126 9.80 7.90 2.72
N THR A 127 9.75 6.61 3.03
CA THR A 127 10.82 5.65 2.75
C THR A 127 10.26 4.42 2.04
N ALA A 128 11.12 3.68 1.36
CA ALA A 128 10.77 2.42 0.71
C ALA A 128 11.76 1.33 1.10
N THR A 129 11.24 0.15 1.43
CA THR A 129 12.06 -0.99 1.86
C THR A 129 11.39 -2.33 1.55
N SER A 130 12.02 -3.41 1.97
CA SER A 130 11.49 -4.78 1.99
C SER A 130 11.52 -5.34 3.41
N GLY A 131 11.01 -6.55 3.64
CA GLY A 131 10.94 -7.15 4.97
C GLY A 131 12.22 -7.08 5.81
N PRO A 132 13.42 -7.44 5.26
CA PRO A 132 14.66 -7.34 6.03
C PRO A 132 14.99 -5.92 6.49
N GLY A 133 14.80 -4.91 5.63
CA GLY A 133 15.06 -3.52 6.02
C GLY A 133 14.00 -2.98 6.96
N PHE A 134 12.74 -3.37 6.77
CA PHE A 134 11.68 -3.01 7.71
C PHE A 134 11.97 -3.55 9.12
N SER A 135 12.71 -4.66 9.25
CA SER A 135 13.15 -5.18 10.56
C SER A 135 14.06 -4.22 11.35
N LEU A 136 14.65 -3.23 10.69
CA LEU A 136 15.50 -2.20 11.33
C LEU A 136 14.71 -0.91 11.65
N MET A 137 13.49 -0.77 11.15
CA MET A 137 12.70 0.47 11.28
C MET A 137 11.76 0.56 12.51
N PRO A 138 11.45 -0.52 13.28
CA PRO A 138 10.41 -0.47 14.30
C PRO A 138 10.61 0.61 15.36
N GLU A 139 11.82 0.88 15.80
CA GLU A 139 12.08 1.93 16.78
C GLU A 139 11.70 3.33 16.25
N GLY A 140 12.14 3.67 15.03
CA GLY A 140 11.75 4.92 14.37
C GLY A 140 10.22 4.97 14.11
N LEU A 141 9.62 3.86 13.72
CA LEU A 141 8.18 3.74 13.52
C LEU A 141 7.38 4.01 14.81
N ASP A 142 7.83 3.45 15.94
CA ASP A 142 7.19 3.65 17.24
C ASP A 142 7.41 5.09 17.74
N TRP A 143 8.60 5.64 17.52
CA TRP A 143 8.89 7.05 17.81
C TRP A 143 7.98 7.99 17.00
N ALA A 144 7.78 7.71 15.70
CA ALA A 144 6.86 8.49 14.86
C ALA A 144 5.43 8.40 15.35
N SER A 145 5.00 7.22 15.81
CA SER A 145 3.67 7.01 16.40
C SER A 145 3.49 7.77 17.70
N MET A 146 4.51 7.76 18.59
CA MET A 146 4.54 8.48 19.86
C MET A 146 4.45 10.00 19.65
N ASN A 147 5.20 10.52 18.69
CA ASN A 147 5.24 11.94 18.36
C ASN A 147 4.19 12.38 17.31
N GLU A 148 3.32 11.46 16.92
CA GLU A 148 2.22 11.73 15.99
C GLU A 148 2.71 12.34 14.67
N VAL A 149 3.78 11.75 14.11
CA VAL A 149 4.44 12.20 12.88
C VAL A 149 3.89 11.45 11.67
N PRO A 150 3.40 12.16 10.65
CA PRO A 150 2.87 11.56 9.43
C PRO A 150 4.01 11.14 8.49
N VAL A 151 4.34 9.87 8.46
CA VAL A 151 5.34 9.31 7.55
C VAL A 151 4.76 8.12 6.80
N VAL A 152 5.13 7.96 5.52
CA VAL A 152 4.71 6.83 4.71
C VAL A 152 5.87 5.86 4.50
N ILE A 153 5.62 4.58 4.75
CA ILE A 153 6.60 3.51 4.54
C ILE A 153 6.03 2.58 3.48
N THR A 154 6.69 2.48 2.33
CA THR A 154 6.34 1.48 1.32
C THR A 154 7.14 0.21 1.58
N ILE A 155 6.44 -0.92 1.82
CA ILE A 155 7.07 -2.22 2.00
C ILE A 155 6.76 -3.08 0.80
N TYR A 156 7.80 -3.56 0.13
CA TYR A 156 7.69 -4.55 -0.94
C TYR A 156 8.08 -5.92 -0.39
N SER A 157 7.07 -6.71 0.00
CA SER A 157 7.27 -8.04 0.57
C SER A 157 7.92 -9.00 -0.44
N ARG A 158 8.90 -9.74 0.04
CA ARG A 158 9.61 -10.79 -0.70
C ARG A 158 9.79 -12.02 0.17
N GLY A 159 10.25 -13.14 -0.41
CA GLY A 159 10.44 -14.37 0.36
C GLY A 159 11.41 -14.19 1.51
N GLY A 160 10.93 -14.44 2.74
CA GLY A 160 11.69 -14.45 4.00
C GLY A 160 11.95 -15.87 4.50
N PRO A 161 12.42 -16.05 5.75
CA PRO A 161 12.94 -15.03 6.67
C PRO A 161 14.37 -14.59 6.35
N SER A 162 14.86 -13.53 7.04
CA SER A 162 16.20 -12.92 6.83
C SER A 162 16.37 -12.47 5.37
N THR A 163 17.52 -12.67 4.75
CA THR A 163 17.72 -12.38 3.33
C THR A 163 16.79 -13.22 2.44
N GLY A 164 16.48 -14.43 2.86
CA GLY A 164 15.47 -15.32 2.27
C GLY A 164 15.63 -15.55 0.77
N LEU A 165 14.62 -15.16 0.02
CA LEU A 165 14.56 -15.23 -1.43
C LEU A 165 14.50 -13.82 -2.03
N PRO A 166 15.62 -13.08 -2.15
CA PRO A 166 15.62 -11.64 -2.48
C PRO A 166 14.93 -11.31 -3.80
N THR A 167 14.97 -12.23 -4.76
CA THR A 167 14.40 -12.04 -6.10
C THR A 167 13.07 -12.79 -6.29
N ARG A 168 12.46 -13.28 -5.21
CA ARG A 168 11.25 -14.10 -5.26
C ARG A 168 10.13 -13.50 -4.43
N HIS A 169 8.92 -13.84 -4.84
CA HIS A 169 7.68 -13.30 -4.31
C HIS A 169 7.19 -14.05 -3.06
N GLU A 170 6.68 -13.32 -2.07
CA GLU A 170 5.94 -13.82 -0.93
C GLU A 170 5.07 -12.70 -0.32
N GLN A 171 4.09 -13.06 0.53
CA GLN A 171 3.20 -12.15 1.26
C GLN A 171 3.29 -12.41 2.77
N SER A 172 4.51 -12.60 3.30
CA SER A 172 4.71 -13.01 4.69
C SER A 172 4.91 -11.86 5.69
N ASP A 173 4.87 -10.60 5.22
CA ASP A 173 5.13 -9.43 6.08
C ASP A 173 3.86 -8.73 6.60
N LEU A 174 2.65 -9.31 6.40
CA LEU A 174 1.39 -8.71 6.82
C LEU A 174 1.33 -8.52 8.34
N LEU A 175 1.47 -9.59 9.11
CA LEU A 175 1.39 -9.49 10.58
C LEU A 175 2.55 -8.65 11.13
N PHE A 176 3.72 -8.72 10.52
CA PHE A 176 4.84 -7.89 10.89
C PHE A 176 4.55 -6.39 10.64
N SER A 177 3.93 -6.04 9.53
CA SER A 177 3.51 -4.65 9.25
C SER A 177 2.49 -4.14 10.27
N VAL A 178 1.58 -4.99 10.73
CA VAL A 178 0.56 -4.62 11.71
C VAL A 178 1.13 -4.50 13.12
N PHE A 179 2.03 -5.41 13.53
CA PHE A 179 2.48 -5.55 14.92
C PHE A 179 3.98 -5.29 15.15
N ALA A 180 4.67 -4.67 14.19
CA ALA A 180 6.08 -4.30 14.38
C ALA A 180 6.26 -3.29 15.51
N GLY A 181 7.37 -3.42 16.23
CA GLY A 181 7.72 -2.56 17.34
C GLY A 181 7.35 -3.15 18.70
N HIS A 182 7.46 -2.35 19.73
CA HIS A 182 7.12 -2.72 21.10
C HIS A 182 6.03 -1.78 21.67
N GLY A 183 5.29 -2.25 22.65
CA GLY A 183 4.16 -1.49 23.16
C GLY A 183 3.00 -1.42 22.17
N GLU A 184 2.18 -0.38 22.28
CA GLU A 184 0.99 -0.19 21.46
C GLU A 184 1.09 1.15 20.72
N ALA A 185 1.54 1.09 19.47
CA ALA A 185 1.76 2.25 18.61
C ALA A 185 0.75 2.27 17.44
N PRO A 186 -0.10 3.32 17.32
CA PRO A 186 -1.07 3.40 16.24
C PRO A 186 -0.38 3.59 14.89
N ARG A 187 -0.87 2.86 13.88
CA ARG A 187 -0.46 2.96 12.49
C ARG A 187 -1.59 2.54 11.58
N ILE A 188 -1.52 2.88 10.32
CA ILE A 188 -2.43 2.35 9.29
C ILE A 188 -1.62 1.45 8.37
N VAL A 189 -2.21 0.31 7.98
CA VAL A 189 -1.63 -0.61 7.00
C VAL A 189 -2.64 -0.84 5.88
N LEU A 190 -2.25 -0.53 4.66
CA LEU A 190 -3.06 -0.76 3.47
C LEU A 190 -2.28 -1.54 2.42
N ALA A 191 -2.99 -2.28 1.58
CA ALA A 191 -2.40 -3.09 0.53
C ALA A 191 -3.17 -2.96 -0.78
N SER A 192 -2.44 -2.83 -1.89
CA SER A 192 -3.01 -2.75 -3.23
C SER A 192 -2.92 -4.10 -3.94
N GLY A 193 -3.92 -4.42 -4.75
CA GLY A 193 -3.99 -5.67 -5.50
C GLY A 193 -3.51 -5.58 -6.95
N ASP A 194 -3.39 -4.38 -7.48
CA ASP A 194 -2.90 -4.09 -8.83
C ASP A 194 -2.25 -2.70 -8.91
N MET A 195 -1.82 -2.31 -10.10
CA MET A 195 -1.09 -1.06 -10.31
C MET A 195 -1.97 0.18 -10.23
N GLU A 196 -3.24 0.08 -10.62
CA GLU A 196 -4.17 1.21 -10.50
C GLU A 196 -4.45 1.50 -9.02
N GLU A 197 -4.74 0.46 -8.25
CA GLU A 197 -4.85 0.58 -6.79
C GLU A 197 -3.55 1.12 -6.18
N ALA A 198 -2.38 0.60 -6.59
CA ALA A 198 -1.09 1.04 -6.05
C ALA A 198 -0.85 2.55 -6.24
N PHE A 199 -1.26 3.11 -7.38
CA PHE A 199 -1.18 4.55 -7.62
C PHE A 199 -2.05 5.36 -6.65
N TYR A 200 -3.36 5.05 -6.61
CA TYR A 200 -4.29 5.81 -5.78
C TYR A 200 -4.11 5.57 -4.29
N ASP A 201 -3.79 4.35 -3.89
CA ASP A 201 -3.54 4.01 -2.48
C ASP A 201 -2.25 4.66 -1.96
N THR A 202 -1.26 4.89 -2.83
CA THR A 202 -0.09 5.71 -2.48
C THR A 202 -0.50 7.14 -2.10
N ILE A 203 -1.39 7.77 -2.86
CA ILE A 203 -1.89 9.12 -2.55
C ILE A 203 -2.68 9.11 -1.23
N LYS A 204 -3.54 8.11 -1.05
CA LYS A 204 -4.32 7.93 0.19
C LYS A 204 -3.42 7.67 1.40
N ALA A 205 -2.31 6.93 1.24
CA ALA A 205 -1.37 6.71 2.33
C ALA A 205 -0.84 8.01 2.91
N PHE A 206 -0.47 8.97 2.06
CA PHE A 206 -0.05 10.31 2.53
C PHE A 206 -1.20 11.09 3.16
N ASN A 207 -2.39 11.03 2.58
CA ASN A 207 -3.56 11.71 3.13
C ASN A 207 -3.93 11.15 4.51
N TYR A 208 -3.93 9.83 4.67
CA TYR A 208 -4.21 9.20 5.96
C TYR A 208 -3.13 9.51 7.00
N ALA A 209 -1.85 9.48 6.58
CA ALA A 209 -0.75 9.82 7.49
C ALA A 209 -0.94 11.23 8.08
N GLU A 210 -1.26 12.21 7.25
CA GLU A 210 -1.44 13.60 7.69
C GLU A 210 -2.78 13.85 8.39
N ARG A 211 -3.88 13.25 7.89
CA ARG A 211 -5.20 13.41 8.48
C ARG A 211 -5.28 12.86 9.89
N TYR A 212 -4.69 11.67 10.11
CA TYR A 212 -4.73 11.00 11.42
C TYR A 212 -3.43 11.17 12.20
N GLN A 213 -2.41 11.83 11.65
CA GLN A 213 -1.11 12.07 12.29
C GLN A 213 -0.51 10.81 12.90
N MET A 214 -0.26 9.82 12.06
CA MET A 214 0.39 8.56 12.42
C MET A 214 1.11 7.95 11.21
N PRO A 215 2.07 7.05 11.42
CA PRO A 215 2.68 6.33 10.31
C PRO A 215 1.68 5.53 9.49
N VAL A 216 1.88 5.50 8.17
CA VAL A 216 1.12 4.64 7.26
C VAL A 216 2.06 3.71 6.52
N ILE A 217 1.77 2.42 6.55
CA ILE A 217 2.49 1.40 5.80
C ILE A 217 1.66 1.05 4.57
N HIS A 218 2.25 1.27 3.39
CA HIS A 218 1.73 0.76 2.13
C HIS A 218 2.42 -0.56 1.84
N LEU A 219 1.73 -1.66 2.14
CA LEU A 219 2.24 -3.01 2.00
C LEU A 219 1.93 -3.55 0.61
N LEU A 220 2.97 -3.68 -0.18
CA LEU A 220 2.97 -4.27 -1.50
C LEU A 220 3.78 -5.57 -1.49
N ASP A 221 3.77 -6.27 -2.60
CA ASP A 221 4.59 -7.45 -2.77
C ASP A 221 5.42 -7.39 -4.07
N LYS A 222 6.41 -8.25 -4.16
CA LYS A 222 7.33 -8.28 -5.30
C LYS A 222 6.63 -8.57 -6.64
N SER A 223 5.48 -9.23 -6.63
CA SER A 223 4.72 -9.47 -7.85
C SER A 223 4.21 -8.15 -8.43
N ILE A 224 3.63 -7.29 -7.60
CA ILE A 224 3.25 -5.94 -8.02
C ILE A 224 4.48 -5.15 -8.44
N ALA A 225 5.53 -5.11 -7.60
CA ALA A 225 6.72 -4.30 -7.85
C ALA A 225 7.32 -4.52 -9.24
N ASN A 226 7.47 -5.77 -9.66
CA ASN A 226 8.19 -6.15 -10.88
C ASN A 226 7.32 -6.49 -12.09
N SER A 227 6.00 -6.61 -11.92
CA SER A 227 5.10 -6.80 -13.06
C SER A 227 5.07 -5.54 -13.93
N THR A 228 5.04 -5.73 -15.23
CA THR A 228 4.83 -4.64 -16.20
C THR A 228 3.45 -4.78 -16.80
N GLN A 229 2.63 -3.75 -16.68
CA GLN A 229 1.25 -3.76 -17.16
C GLN A 229 0.92 -2.48 -17.92
N SER A 230 0.00 -2.63 -18.88
CA SER A 230 -0.66 -1.49 -19.48
C SER A 230 -1.86 -1.11 -18.61
N VAL A 231 -1.85 0.10 -18.06
CA VAL A 231 -2.93 0.62 -17.21
C VAL A 231 -3.53 1.88 -17.80
N PRO A 232 -4.79 2.23 -17.51
CA PRO A 232 -5.32 3.53 -17.85
C PRO A 232 -4.42 4.65 -17.31
N VAL A 233 -4.29 5.74 -18.06
CA VAL A 233 -3.62 6.94 -17.51
C VAL A 233 -4.38 7.37 -16.26
N PRO A 234 -3.71 7.53 -15.10
CA PRO A 234 -4.39 7.95 -13.88
C PRO A 234 -5.13 9.27 -14.06
N GLU A 235 -6.33 9.36 -13.49
CA GLU A 235 -7.17 10.55 -13.58
C GLU A 235 -6.75 11.58 -12.52
N PRO A 236 -6.27 12.77 -12.91
CA PRO A 236 -5.82 13.78 -11.97
C PRO A 236 -6.90 14.25 -10.99
N ALA A 237 -8.14 14.32 -11.43
CA ALA A 237 -9.28 14.73 -10.60
C ALA A 237 -9.53 13.80 -9.39
N LYS A 238 -9.02 12.57 -9.43
CA LYS A 238 -9.09 11.61 -8.32
C LYS A 238 -7.94 11.76 -7.31
N ALA A 239 -6.94 12.57 -7.63
CA ALA A 239 -5.76 12.80 -6.79
C ALA A 239 -5.99 13.95 -5.81
N VAL A 240 -6.84 13.75 -4.82
CA VAL A 240 -7.10 14.73 -3.77
C VAL A 240 -5.94 14.77 -2.78
N ILE A 241 -5.48 15.98 -2.41
CA ILE A 241 -4.46 16.21 -1.38
C ILE A 241 -5.13 16.68 -0.11
N ASP A 242 -5.08 15.87 0.95
CA ASP A 242 -5.59 16.20 2.27
C ASP A 242 -4.45 16.30 3.29
N ARG A 243 -4.19 17.49 3.80
CA ARG A 243 -3.17 17.76 4.80
C ARG A 243 -3.69 17.63 6.24
N GLY A 244 -4.95 17.25 6.43
CA GLY A 244 -5.61 17.17 7.73
C GLY A 244 -5.59 18.52 8.48
N LEU A 245 -5.34 18.49 9.79
CA LEU A 245 -5.25 19.70 10.62
C LEU A 245 -3.85 20.35 10.55
N TYR A 246 -3.33 20.49 9.34
CA TYR A 246 -2.08 21.23 9.11
C TYR A 246 -2.32 22.72 9.18
N VAL A 247 -1.54 23.40 10.01
CA VAL A 247 -1.63 24.87 10.22
C VAL A 247 -0.37 25.50 9.65
N ASP A 248 -0.54 26.44 8.76
CA ASP A 248 0.53 27.23 8.15
C ASP A 248 0.47 28.69 8.59
N GLY A 249 1.62 29.36 8.56
CA GLY A 249 1.75 30.81 8.82
C GLY A 249 2.20 31.17 10.23
N ASP A 250 2.10 32.48 10.53
CA ASP A 250 2.58 33.08 11.78
C ASP A 250 1.61 32.77 12.94
N MET A 251 2.12 32.13 13.97
CA MET A 251 1.38 31.77 15.18
C MET A 251 1.69 32.70 16.39
N THR A 252 2.42 33.79 16.16
CA THR A 252 2.79 34.74 17.25
C THR A 252 1.58 35.18 18.04
N GLY A 253 1.62 35.04 19.35
CA GLY A 253 0.56 35.42 20.27
C GLY A 253 -0.61 34.44 20.34
N LYS A 254 -0.56 33.31 19.65
CA LYS A 254 -1.54 32.22 19.78
C LYS A 254 -1.05 31.17 20.76
N GLU A 255 -1.96 30.62 21.56
CA GLU A 255 -1.65 29.40 22.34
C GLU A 255 -1.56 28.21 21.38
N TYR A 256 -0.54 27.38 21.57
CA TYR A 256 -0.36 26.17 20.77
C TYR A 256 0.14 25.02 21.63
N LYS A 257 -0.56 23.91 21.52
CA LYS A 257 -0.20 22.63 22.13
C LYS A 257 -0.08 21.59 21.02
N ARG A 258 1.15 21.11 20.78
CA ARG A 258 1.39 20.13 19.69
C ARG A 258 0.58 18.85 19.88
N PHE A 259 0.41 18.43 21.12
CA PHE A 259 -0.24 17.19 21.49
C PHE A 259 -1.55 17.40 22.26
N GLU A 260 -2.26 18.48 21.97
CA GLU A 260 -3.55 18.82 22.59
C GLU A 260 -4.48 17.61 22.60
N VAL A 261 -5.06 17.30 23.75
CA VAL A 261 -6.04 16.22 23.90
C VAL A 261 -7.38 16.69 23.39
N THR A 262 -7.68 16.33 22.14
CA THR A 262 -8.93 16.67 21.45
C THR A 262 -9.94 15.53 21.47
N GLU A 263 -11.19 15.81 21.15
CA GLU A 263 -12.24 14.80 21.02
C GLU A 263 -11.90 13.75 19.94
N SER A 264 -11.35 14.17 18.80
CA SER A 264 -10.93 13.29 17.71
C SER A 264 -9.60 12.55 17.97
N GLY A 265 -8.80 13.02 18.94
CA GLY A 265 -7.43 12.61 19.14
C GLY A 265 -6.42 13.28 18.20
N VAL A 266 -6.88 13.97 17.15
CA VAL A 266 -6.02 14.69 16.20
C VAL A 266 -5.85 16.13 16.65
N SER A 267 -4.60 16.59 16.83
CA SER A 267 -4.25 17.94 17.24
C SER A 267 -3.86 18.80 16.04
N PRO A 268 -4.06 20.13 16.08
CA PRO A 268 -3.48 21.01 15.07
C PRO A 268 -1.97 20.84 14.98
N ARG A 269 -1.43 20.70 13.76
CA ARG A 269 0.00 20.46 13.53
C ARG A 269 0.64 21.59 12.74
N VAL A 270 1.71 22.15 13.26
CA VAL A 270 2.57 23.09 12.55
C VAL A 270 3.93 22.47 12.24
N PRO A 271 4.62 22.87 11.17
CA PRO A 271 6.00 22.44 10.92
C PRO A 271 6.97 23.03 11.95
N ILE A 272 8.05 22.32 12.22
CA ILE A 272 9.17 22.86 13.02
C ILE A 272 9.68 24.15 12.35
N GLY A 273 9.94 25.16 13.18
CA GLY A 273 10.38 26.48 12.71
C GLY A 273 9.24 27.47 12.44
N THR A 274 7.97 27.06 12.64
CA THR A 274 6.84 28.00 12.58
C THR A 274 7.02 29.14 13.58
N LYS A 275 6.93 30.37 13.10
CA LYS A 275 7.11 31.57 13.92
C LYS A 275 6.06 31.65 15.03
N GLY A 276 6.51 31.91 16.26
CA GLY A 276 5.66 32.05 17.43
C GLY A 276 5.30 30.74 18.12
N VAL A 277 5.88 29.62 17.68
CA VAL A 277 5.63 28.29 18.27
C VAL A 277 6.91 27.66 18.77
N THR A 278 6.83 27.07 19.96
CA THR A 278 7.86 26.18 20.52
C THR A 278 7.15 24.96 21.11
N PHE A 279 7.62 23.77 20.77
CA PHE A 279 7.15 22.51 21.35
C PHE A 279 8.32 21.51 21.39
N TRP A 280 8.18 20.44 22.17
CA TRP A 280 9.18 19.38 22.28
C TRP A 280 8.67 18.11 21.57
N ASN A 281 9.63 17.34 21.08
CA ASN A 281 9.43 15.96 20.64
C ASN A 281 10.35 15.05 21.44
N THR A 282 9.83 13.95 21.93
CA THR A 282 10.59 12.97 22.74
C THR A 282 10.08 11.57 22.51
N GLY A 283 10.92 10.56 22.69
CA GLY A 283 10.52 9.16 22.71
C GLY A 283 9.84 8.74 24.01
N ASP A 284 9.98 9.54 25.08
CA ASP A 284 9.31 9.31 26.36
C ASP A 284 7.85 9.75 26.32
N GLU A 285 7.06 9.32 27.31
CA GLU A 285 5.71 9.85 27.50
C GLU A 285 5.77 11.34 27.87
N HIS A 286 4.83 12.10 27.35
CA HIS A 286 4.86 13.55 27.39
C HIS A 286 3.48 14.17 27.58
N ASP A 287 3.46 15.43 27.98
CA ASP A 287 2.25 16.24 28.07
C ASP A 287 1.85 16.86 26.72
N GLU A 288 0.82 17.68 26.71
CA GLU A 288 0.31 18.35 25.52
C GLU A 288 1.33 19.33 24.86
N LEU A 289 2.38 19.74 25.58
CA LEU A 289 3.46 20.59 25.07
C LEU A 289 4.67 19.79 24.59
N GLY A 290 4.71 18.48 24.89
CA GLY A 290 5.82 17.59 24.60
C GLY A 290 6.84 17.48 25.75
N HIS A 291 6.55 18.02 26.93
CA HIS A 291 7.43 17.86 28.08
C HIS A 291 7.28 16.45 28.68
N ILE A 292 8.40 15.83 28.97
CA ILE A 292 8.45 14.47 29.55
C ILE A 292 7.70 14.46 30.89
N THR A 293 6.83 13.47 31.05
CA THR A 293 6.12 13.23 32.31
C THR A 293 5.72 11.76 32.45
N GLU A 294 5.93 11.21 33.66
CA GLU A 294 5.49 9.87 34.06
C GLU A 294 4.20 9.90 34.85
N GLU A 295 3.49 11.05 34.87
CA GLU A 295 2.25 11.20 35.62
C GLU A 295 1.18 10.26 35.05
N PRO A 296 0.58 9.36 35.89
CA PRO A 296 -0.25 8.25 35.37
C PRO A 296 -1.55 8.69 34.71
N TYR A 297 -2.17 9.78 35.10
CA TYR A 297 -3.36 10.31 34.42
C TYR A 297 -3.04 10.88 33.05
N ASN A 298 -1.90 11.59 32.93
CA ASN A 298 -1.40 12.06 31.64
C ASN A 298 -1.10 10.88 30.72
N ARG A 299 -0.39 9.86 31.21
CA ARG A 299 -0.10 8.64 30.43
C ARG A 299 -1.37 8.01 29.89
N THR A 300 -2.40 7.87 30.72
CA THR A 300 -3.69 7.31 30.29
C THR A 300 -4.33 8.18 29.21
N ALA A 301 -4.42 9.50 29.43
CA ALA A 301 -5.05 10.43 28.49
C ALA A 301 -4.34 10.44 27.13
N MET A 302 -3.00 10.42 27.13
CA MET A 302 -2.20 10.44 25.88
C MET A 302 -2.28 9.12 25.11
N MET A 303 -2.32 7.97 25.81
CA MET A 303 -2.55 6.69 25.15
C MET A 303 -3.94 6.65 24.51
N GLU A 304 -4.98 7.00 25.25
CA GLU A 304 -6.35 7.07 24.70
C GLU A 304 -6.45 8.02 23.53
N LYS A 305 -5.78 9.20 23.62
CA LYS A 305 -5.71 10.15 22.51
C LYS A 305 -5.12 9.54 21.25
N ARG A 306 -3.94 8.90 21.36
CA ARG A 306 -3.26 8.28 20.23
C ARG A 306 -4.07 7.13 19.63
N MET A 307 -4.66 6.26 20.46
CA MET A 307 -5.48 5.12 20.00
C MET A 307 -6.81 5.57 19.40
N ARG A 308 -7.43 6.63 19.91
CA ARG A 308 -8.67 7.20 19.37
C ARG A 308 -8.54 7.63 17.92
N LYS A 309 -7.37 8.08 17.48
CA LYS A 309 -7.10 8.39 16.06
C LYS A 309 -7.22 7.18 15.17
N LEU A 310 -6.83 6.00 15.66
CA LEU A 310 -6.99 4.75 14.93
C LEU A 310 -8.46 4.35 14.81
N GLU A 311 -9.24 4.53 15.86
CA GLU A 311 -10.70 4.34 15.85
C GLU A 311 -11.39 5.33 14.89
N LEU A 312 -10.93 6.59 14.88
CA LEU A 312 -11.40 7.59 13.94
C LEU A 312 -11.14 7.18 12.50
N ALA A 313 -9.92 6.71 12.20
CA ALA A 313 -9.56 6.18 10.88
C ALA A 313 -10.43 5.00 10.48
N ALA A 314 -10.66 4.06 11.41
CA ALA A 314 -11.56 2.92 11.18
C ALA A 314 -12.98 3.36 10.80
N LYS A 315 -13.48 4.45 11.38
CA LYS A 315 -14.80 5.00 11.11
C LYS A 315 -14.87 5.81 9.83
N GLU A 316 -13.91 6.72 9.60
CA GLU A 316 -13.96 7.72 8.52
C GLU A 316 -13.51 7.19 7.16
N ILE A 317 -12.56 6.25 7.11
CA ILE A 317 -12.13 5.66 5.84
C ILE A 317 -13.36 5.03 5.17
N PRO A 318 -13.66 5.35 3.88
CA PRO A 318 -14.85 4.84 3.20
C PRO A 318 -14.81 3.31 3.03
N PRO A 319 -15.97 2.61 3.04
CA PRO A 319 -16.04 1.17 2.86
C PRO A 319 -15.33 0.65 1.60
N GLU A 320 -15.46 1.37 0.48
CA GLU A 320 -14.83 1.05 -0.81
C GLU A 320 -13.30 1.16 -0.81
N GLU A 321 -12.74 1.84 0.18
CA GLU A 321 -11.30 1.92 0.39
C GLU A 321 -10.78 0.86 1.36
N LYS A 322 -11.68 0.23 2.11
CA LYS A 322 -11.37 -0.83 3.07
C LYS A 322 -11.35 -2.20 2.42
N VAL A 323 -12.33 -2.46 1.56
CA VAL A 323 -12.51 -3.74 0.87
C VAL A 323 -13.04 -3.54 -0.54
N SER A 324 -12.81 -4.54 -1.40
CA SER A 324 -13.48 -4.64 -2.70
C SER A 324 -14.16 -6.01 -2.81
N VAL A 325 -15.37 -6.03 -3.38
CA VAL A 325 -16.16 -7.25 -3.55
C VAL A 325 -16.38 -7.51 -5.03
N TYR A 326 -16.11 -8.74 -5.44
CA TYR A 326 -16.25 -9.20 -6.84
C TYR A 326 -17.12 -10.45 -6.90
N GLY A 327 -17.93 -10.56 -7.94
CA GLY A 327 -18.79 -11.73 -8.17
C GLY A 327 -20.16 -11.61 -7.51
N ASP A 328 -20.81 -12.75 -7.22
CA ASP A 328 -22.18 -12.80 -6.68
C ASP A 328 -22.19 -12.60 -5.16
N GLN A 329 -22.66 -11.44 -4.71
CA GLN A 329 -22.73 -11.14 -3.28
C GLN A 329 -23.70 -12.05 -2.50
N SER A 330 -24.54 -12.82 -3.18
CA SER A 330 -25.36 -13.85 -2.55
C SER A 330 -24.69 -15.23 -2.53
N ALA A 331 -23.37 -15.29 -2.77
CA ALA A 331 -22.63 -16.54 -2.85
C ALA A 331 -22.54 -17.26 -1.50
N ASP A 332 -22.68 -18.58 -1.56
CA ASP A 332 -22.41 -19.46 -0.42
C ASP A 332 -20.90 -19.67 -0.16
N VAL A 333 -20.08 -19.46 -1.19
CA VAL A 333 -18.62 -19.65 -1.13
C VAL A 333 -17.91 -18.34 -1.41
N TRP A 334 -17.13 -17.93 -0.46
CA TRP A 334 -16.33 -16.71 -0.53
C TRP A 334 -14.84 -17.02 -0.57
N ILE A 335 -14.16 -16.42 -1.54
CA ILE A 335 -12.71 -16.36 -1.56
C ILE A 335 -12.30 -15.08 -0.81
N VAL A 336 -11.28 -15.14 0.03
CA VAL A 336 -10.76 -13.95 0.72
C VAL A 336 -9.26 -13.87 0.49
N SER A 337 -8.78 -12.68 0.14
CA SER A 337 -7.36 -12.42 -0.04
C SER A 337 -7.03 -10.93 0.00
N TRP A 338 -5.75 -10.60 -0.21
CA TRP A 338 -5.22 -9.24 -0.28
C TRP A 338 -4.04 -9.18 -1.26
N GLY A 339 -3.61 -7.98 -1.65
CA GLY A 339 -2.41 -7.79 -2.48
C GLY A 339 -2.52 -8.41 -3.87
N SER A 340 -1.39 -8.80 -4.44
CA SER A 340 -1.27 -9.26 -5.84
C SER A 340 -2.03 -10.56 -6.18
N THR A 341 -2.51 -11.30 -5.19
CA THR A 341 -3.38 -12.45 -5.43
C THR A 341 -4.71 -12.08 -6.09
N LYS A 342 -5.09 -10.79 -6.07
CA LYS A 342 -6.29 -10.27 -6.75
C LYS A 342 -6.38 -10.72 -8.19
N GLY A 343 -5.36 -10.48 -9.01
CA GLY A 343 -5.37 -10.81 -10.44
C GLY A 343 -5.65 -12.30 -10.69
N PRO A 344 -4.77 -13.20 -10.20
CA PRO A 344 -4.97 -14.64 -10.37
C PRO A 344 -6.31 -15.19 -9.84
N ILE A 345 -6.88 -14.59 -8.79
CA ILE A 345 -8.20 -14.98 -8.27
C ILE A 345 -9.30 -14.57 -9.24
N LEU A 346 -9.30 -13.32 -9.71
CA LEU A 346 -10.31 -12.83 -10.65
C LEU A 346 -10.29 -13.65 -11.94
N ASP A 347 -9.12 -13.86 -12.53
CA ASP A 347 -8.96 -14.69 -13.73
C ASP A 347 -9.40 -16.14 -13.50
N ALA A 348 -9.12 -16.71 -12.30
CA ALA A 348 -9.58 -18.04 -11.95
C ALA A 348 -11.11 -18.15 -11.83
N LEU A 349 -11.77 -17.12 -11.28
CA LEU A 349 -13.23 -17.06 -11.21
C LEU A 349 -13.87 -16.95 -12.61
N ASP A 350 -13.24 -16.21 -13.52
CA ASP A 350 -13.69 -16.11 -14.89
C ASP A 350 -13.54 -17.45 -15.63
N LEU A 351 -12.39 -18.12 -15.48
CA LEU A 351 -12.20 -19.48 -16.02
C LEU A 351 -13.21 -20.48 -15.49
N LEU A 352 -13.51 -20.45 -14.19
CA LEU A 352 -14.54 -21.32 -13.59
C LEU A 352 -15.90 -21.08 -14.22
N ARG A 353 -16.25 -19.83 -14.49
CA ARG A 353 -17.51 -19.44 -15.14
C ARG A 353 -17.56 -19.91 -16.59
N GLU A 354 -16.47 -19.74 -17.36
CA GLU A 354 -16.33 -20.22 -18.73
C GLU A 354 -16.43 -21.74 -18.86
N GLU A 355 -15.92 -22.47 -17.87
CA GLU A 355 -16.01 -23.93 -17.80
C GLU A 355 -17.37 -24.44 -17.32
N GLY A 356 -18.37 -23.57 -17.14
CA GLY A 356 -19.72 -23.93 -16.75
C GLY A 356 -19.86 -24.29 -15.27
N PHE A 357 -18.99 -23.80 -14.40
CA PHE A 357 -19.17 -23.96 -12.96
C PHE A 357 -20.43 -23.19 -12.52
N ASP A 358 -21.43 -23.92 -12.04
CA ASP A 358 -22.76 -23.41 -11.68
C ASP A 358 -22.85 -22.87 -10.24
N GLY A 359 -21.78 -23.04 -9.45
CA GLY A 359 -21.70 -22.54 -8.08
C GLY A 359 -21.50 -21.04 -8.02
N LYS A 360 -22.24 -20.37 -7.13
CA LYS A 360 -22.06 -18.95 -6.86
C LYS A 360 -20.80 -18.73 -6.05
N LEU A 361 -19.84 -18.01 -6.62
CA LEU A 361 -18.58 -17.64 -6.01
C LEU A 361 -18.46 -16.12 -5.89
N ALA A 362 -17.94 -15.64 -4.78
CA ALA A 362 -17.56 -14.25 -4.59
C ALA A 362 -16.14 -14.14 -4.07
N PHE A 363 -15.52 -13.00 -4.33
CA PHE A 363 -14.19 -12.66 -3.83
C PHE A 363 -14.25 -11.38 -3.02
N LEU A 364 -13.76 -11.44 -1.80
CA LEU A 364 -13.53 -10.32 -0.91
C LEU A 364 -12.02 -10.01 -0.89
N GLN A 365 -11.65 -8.90 -1.49
CA GLN A 365 -10.30 -8.34 -1.37
C GLN A 365 -10.27 -7.41 -0.15
N VAL A 366 -9.39 -7.67 0.80
CA VAL A 366 -9.13 -6.77 1.93
C VAL A 366 -8.01 -5.81 1.53
N ARG A 367 -8.29 -4.50 1.55
CA ARG A 367 -7.36 -3.44 1.18
C ARG A 367 -6.83 -2.69 2.39
N LEU A 368 -7.69 -2.35 3.35
CA LEU A 368 -7.28 -1.82 4.64
C LEU A 368 -7.02 -2.98 5.59
N LEU A 369 -5.74 -3.26 5.84
CA LEU A 369 -5.32 -4.37 6.70
C LEU A 369 -5.32 -3.97 8.17
N TRP A 370 -5.05 -2.67 8.45
CA TRP A 370 -5.13 -2.14 9.81
C TRP A 370 -5.45 -0.62 9.78
N PRO A 371 -6.42 -0.12 10.59
CA PRO A 371 -7.32 -0.90 11.45
C PRO A 371 -8.19 -1.84 10.63
N PHE A 372 -8.30 -3.10 11.05
CA PHE A 372 -9.02 -4.11 10.26
C PHE A 372 -10.53 -3.79 10.24
N PRO A 373 -11.20 -3.80 9.06
CA PRO A 373 -12.62 -3.43 8.94
C PRO A 373 -13.55 -4.58 9.38
N ALA A 374 -13.45 -4.96 10.65
CA ALA A 374 -14.05 -6.18 11.20
C ALA A 374 -15.58 -6.24 11.03
N GLU A 375 -16.28 -5.12 11.28
CA GLU A 375 -17.74 -5.08 11.17
C GLU A 375 -18.19 -5.26 9.73
N LEU A 376 -17.58 -4.52 8.79
CA LEU A 376 -17.86 -4.62 7.37
C LEU A 376 -17.59 -6.03 6.83
N VAL A 377 -16.48 -6.65 7.23
CA VAL A 377 -16.14 -8.01 6.81
C VAL A 377 -17.12 -9.03 7.39
N ARG A 378 -17.55 -8.87 8.65
CA ARG A 378 -18.61 -9.71 9.24
C ARG A 378 -19.93 -9.59 8.49
N GLU A 379 -20.32 -8.37 8.15
CA GLU A 379 -21.53 -8.10 7.38
C GLU A 379 -21.51 -8.76 6.01
N ILE A 380 -20.43 -8.56 5.25
CA ILE A 380 -20.27 -9.14 3.92
C ILE A 380 -20.28 -10.68 3.94
N LEU A 381 -19.65 -11.29 4.94
CA LEU A 381 -19.49 -12.73 5.03
C LEU A 381 -20.59 -13.42 5.88
N ALA A 382 -21.61 -12.69 6.37
CA ALA A 382 -22.62 -13.23 7.28
C ALA A 382 -23.39 -14.44 6.71
N GLY A 383 -23.60 -14.48 5.39
CA GLY A 383 -24.29 -15.60 4.68
C GLY A 383 -23.34 -16.68 4.17
N ALA A 384 -22.04 -16.54 4.34
CA ALA A 384 -21.07 -17.47 3.78
C ALA A 384 -21.13 -18.84 4.45
N LYS A 385 -21.34 -19.90 3.67
CA LYS A 385 -21.25 -21.29 4.13
C LYS A 385 -19.81 -21.80 4.09
N LYS A 386 -19.00 -21.24 3.20
CA LYS A 386 -17.60 -21.60 3.04
C LYS A 386 -16.75 -20.34 2.77
N ILE A 387 -15.67 -20.19 3.52
CA ILE A 387 -14.71 -19.11 3.38
C ILE A 387 -13.35 -19.74 3.10
N ILE A 388 -12.76 -19.43 1.93
CA ILE A 388 -11.50 -19.97 1.46
C ILE A 388 -10.48 -18.83 1.37
N TYR A 389 -9.37 -18.91 2.10
CA TYR A 389 -8.28 -17.96 1.90
C TYR A 389 -7.36 -18.41 0.79
N VAL A 390 -6.87 -17.45 0.03
CA VAL A 390 -5.82 -17.62 -0.96
C VAL A 390 -4.70 -16.66 -0.61
N GLU A 391 -3.54 -17.16 -0.18
CA GLU A 391 -2.47 -16.29 0.32
C GLU A 391 -1.09 -16.88 0.03
N GLN A 392 -0.11 -16.00 -0.23
CA GLN A 392 1.24 -16.40 -0.57
C GLN A 392 2.18 -16.35 0.64
N ASN A 393 1.84 -17.11 1.67
CA ASN A 393 2.67 -17.37 2.84
C ASN A 393 2.30 -18.71 3.48
N TYR A 394 3.13 -19.17 4.41
CA TYR A 394 2.93 -20.45 5.10
C TYR A 394 1.74 -20.46 6.05
N MET A 395 1.53 -19.36 6.78
CA MET A 395 0.61 -19.31 7.92
C MET A 395 -0.85 -19.06 7.52
N GLY A 396 -1.10 -18.34 6.44
CA GLY A 396 -2.42 -17.79 6.12
C GLY A 396 -2.69 -16.58 7.03
N GLN A 397 -1.85 -15.56 6.95
CA GLN A 397 -1.79 -14.45 7.89
C GLN A 397 -3.05 -13.59 7.89
N ILE A 398 -3.69 -13.39 6.72
CA ILE A 398 -4.96 -12.66 6.65
C ILE A 398 -6.05 -13.38 7.46
N GLY A 399 -6.03 -14.72 7.44
CA GLY A 399 -6.96 -15.50 8.23
C GLY A 399 -6.76 -15.40 9.71
N MET A 400 -5.52 -15.30 10.15
CA MET A 400 -5.21 -15.06 11.56
C MET A 400 -5.68 -13.67 11.96
N LEU A 401 -5.47 -12.67 11.15
CA LEU A 401 -5.91 -11.30 11.39
C LEU A 401 -7.45 -11.23 11.47
N MET A 402 -8.16 -11.87 10.53
CA MET A 402 -9.62 -11.94 10.54
C MET A 402 -10.17 -12.65 11.78
N LYS A 403 -9.53 -13.76 12.19
CA LYS A 403 -9.93 -14.48 13.39
C LYS A 403 -9.77 -13.61 14.65
N MET A 404 -8.64 -12.93 14.76
CA MET A 404 -8.32 -12.07 15.89
C MET A 404 -9.25 -10.86 15.99
N THR A 405 -9.57 -10.21 14.88
CA THR A 405 -10.28 -8.93 14.85
C THR A 405 -11.79 -9.08 14.64
N ALA A 406 -12.20 -9.97 13.74
CA ALA A 406 -13.60 -10.17 13.36
C ALA A 406 -14.24 -11.43 13.96
N GLY A 407 -13.45 -12.30 14.59
CA GLY A 407 -13.95 -13.61 15.10
C GLY A 407 -14.30 -14.60 13.99
N ILE A 408 -13.92 -14.32 12.75
CA ILE A 408 -14.21 -15.19 11.59
C ILE A 408 -13.07 -16.17 11.38
N GLU A 409 -13.39 -17.45 11.49
CA GLU A 409 -12.44 -18.51 11.16
C GLU A 409 -12.71 -19.05 9.74
N PRO A 410 -11.68 -19.14 8.90
CA PRO A 410 -11.87 -19.70 7.56
C PRO A 410 -12.23 -21.17 7.63
N THR A 411 -13.00 -21.60 6.66
CA THR A 411 -13.28 -23.03 6.52
C THR A 411 -12.11 -23.78 5.89
N ASN A 412 -11.42 -23.14 4.97
CA ASN A 412 -10.33 -23.73 4.18
C ASN A 412 -9.28 -22.66 3.82
N LYS A 413 -8.07 -23.09 3.56
CA LYS A 413 -7.00 -22.21 3.08
C LYS A 413 -6.19 -22.82 1.94
N ILE A 414 -5.92 -22.02 0.93
CA ILE A 414 -5.02 -22.31 -0.19
C ILE A 414 -3.79 -21.44 0.01
N VAL A 415 -2.63 -22.05 0.18
CA VAL A 415 -1.37 -21.34 0.47
C VAL A 415 -0.26 -21.75 -0.48
N LYS A 416 0.60 -20.78 -0.78
CA LYS A 416 1.80 -20.96 -1.61
C LYS A 416 2.95 -20.19 -0.97
N PHE A 417 4.12 -20.81 -0.87
CA PHE A 417 5.31 -20.21 -0.24
C PHE A 417 6.61 -20.72 -0.86
N ASN A 418 6.58 -20.95 -2.18
CA ASN A 418 7.72 -21.43 -2.95
C ASN A 418 8.45 -20.33 -3.73
N GLY A 419 8.15 -19.08 -3.44
CA GLY A 419 8.75 -17.91 -4.10
C GLY A 419 8.22 -17.63 -5.51
N ARG A 420 7.10 -18.22 -5.91
CA ARG A 420 6.45 -17.99 -7.21
C ARG A 420 5.06 -17.43 -7.03
N PRO A 421 4.60 -16.46 -7.85
CA PRO A 421 3.23 -15.99 -7.81
C PRO A 421 2.25 -17.11 -8.18
N PHE A 422 1.00 -16.98 -7.76
CA PHE A 422 -0.06 -17.84 -8.26
C PHE A 422 -0.32 -17.58 -9.75
N SER A 423 -0.63 -18.64 -10.49
CA SER A 423 -1.28 -18.52 -11.79
C SER A 423 -2.80 -18.70 -11.66
N MET A 424 -3.54 -18.17 -12.63
CA MET A 424 -5.00 -18.33 -12.69
C MET A 424 -5.45 -19.79 -12.70
N THR A 425 -4.75 -20.65 -13.45
CA THR A 425 -5.06 -22.09 -13.53
C THR A 425 -4.77 -22.82 -12.23
N GLU A 426 -3.73 -22.42 -11.51
CA GLU A 426 -3.38 -22.97 -10.20
C GLU A 426 -4.45 -22.62 -9.15
N VAL A 427 -4.90 -21.37 -9.12
CA VAL A 427 -5.98 -20.93 -8.22
C VAL A 427 -7.30 -21.62 -8.56
N ARG A 428 -7.67 -21.70 -9.85
CA ARG A 428 -8.86 -22.42 -10.31
C ARG A 428 -8.85 -23.88 -9.85
N ASP A 429 -7.77 -24.60 -10.11
CA ASP A 429 -7.63 -26.02 -9.76
C ASP A 429 -7.65 -26.23 -8.24
N ALA A 430 -7.04 -25.31 -7.50
CA ALA A 430 -7.04 -25.33 -6.04
C ALA A 430 -8.46 -25.12 -5.48
N ILE A 431 -9.22 -24.16 -6.00
CA ILE A 431 -10.62 -23.92 -5.61
C ILE A 431 -11.45 -25.17 -5.91
N LYS A 432 -11.38 -25.74 -7.12
CA LYS A 432 -12.08 -27.00 -7.46
C LYS A 432 -11.72 -28.14 -6.51
N THR A 433 -10.47 -28.26 -6.16
CA THR A 433 -10.01 -29.30 -5.23
C THR A 433 -10.60 -29.12 -3.84
N VAL A 434 -10.55 -27.88 -3.28
CA VAL A 434 -11.12 -27.57 -1.97
C VAL A 434 -12.63 -27.80 -1.94
N LEU A 435 -13.35 -27.40 -3.00
CA LEU A 435 -14.79 -27.60 -3.07
C LEU A 435 -15.19 -29.06 -3.13
N ARG A 436 -14.40 -29.89 -3.82
CA ARG A 436 -14.66 -31.33 -3.97
C ARG A 436 -14.28 -32.15 -2.75
N THR A 437 -13.16 -31.82 -2.06
CA THR A 437 -12.54 -32.68 -1.04
C THR A 437 -12.69 -32.14 0.38
N ASP A 438 -13.06 -30.87 0.53
CA ASP A 438 -13.11 -30.10 1.80
C ASP A 438 -11.77 -30.09 2.56
N ILE A 439 -10.65 -30.25 1.87
CA ILE A 439 -9.32 -30.19 2.46
C ILE A 439 -9.13 -28.83 3.18
N LYS A 440 -8.76 -28.88 4.44
CA LYS A 440 -8.67 -27.65 5.27
C LYS A 440 -7.49 -26.78 4.93
N ARG A 441 -6.40 -27.36 4.47
CA ARG A 441 -5.20 -26.66 4.02
C ARG A 441 -4.65 -27.31 2.74
N LEU A 442 -4.70 -26.59 1.66
CA LEU A 442 -4.11 -26.96 0.39
C LEU A 442 -2.84 -26.15 0.13
N VAL A 443 -1.72 -26.83 -0.04
CA VAL A 443 -0.46 -26.20 -0.44
C VAL A 443 -0.29 -26.43 -1.94
N THR A 444 -0.07 -25.35 -2.68
CA THR A 444 0.22 -25.42 -4.11
C THR A 444 1.71 -25.19 -4.34
N ASN A 445 2.28 -25.96 -5.26
CA ASN A 445 3.71 -25.91 -5.57
C ASN A 445 3.99 -25.74 -7.07
N ARG A 446 2.95 -25.48 -7.87
CA ARG A 446 3.13 -25.22 -9.28
C ARG A 446 3.80 -23.85 -9.48
N GLY A 447 4.51 -23.73 -10.55
CA GLY A 447 5.15 -22.49 -10.97
C GLY A 447 6.55 -22.77 -11.52
N SER A 448 6.79 -22.24 -12.67
CA SER A 448 8.07 -22.23 -13.37
C SER A 448 8.97 -21.13 -12.83
#